data_416eefc246e69a35809f75d28aa2bedc
#
_entry.id   416eefc246e69a35809f75d28aa2bedc
#
_cell.length_a   1.000
_cell.length_b   1.000
_cell.length_c   1.000
_cell.angle_alpha   90.00
_cell.angle_beta   90.00
_cell.angle_gamma   90.00
#
_symmetry.space_group_name_H-M   'P 1'
#
loop_
_entity.id
_entity.type
_entity.pdbx_description
1 polymer ?
#
loop_
_entity_poly.entity_id
_entity_poly.type
_entity_poly.pdbx_seq_one_letter_code
_entity_poly.pdbx_strand_id
1 'polypeptide(L)'
;MKNIVLYAPPAAGKGTQCEILIEKYGYEVISIGQVLRNARNPETEIGRIIIETQDKGILTPDDIVAKALQEELQKYQNKSIIVEGYPRNIDQAKLLDTILDNYIVINLDINREIAMKRTLGRINCSKCNKIYNIYFPEMNSKEEGICDECGGALESRTDDNENSFNVRFDVYEQNAPAIIKYYQDKGILFIVDSSISKEYTSNQVEKILSEGIVND
;
A
#
# COMPACT_ATOMS: atom_id res chain seq x y z
N MET A 1 -16.37 -12.45 0.55
CA MET A 1 -15.78 -11.54 1.57
C MET A 1 -15.83 -10.11 1.02
N LYS A 2 -15.90 -9.08 1.88
CA LYS A 2 -15.83 -7.67 1.44
C LYS A 2 -14.46 -7.38 0.82
N ASN A 3 -14.43 -6.47 -0.14
CA ASN A 3 -13.18 -5.91 -0.65
C ASN A 3 -12.52 -5.02 0.42
N ILE A 4 -11.22 -4.84 0.35
CA ILE A 4 -10.46 -4.04 1.31
C ILE A 4 -9.72 -2.93 0.56
N VAL A 5 -9.80 -1.72 1.08
CA VAL A 5 -8.94 -0.61 0.68
C VAL A 5 -7.93 -0.38 1.81
N LEU A 6 -6.65 -0.68 1.57
CA LEU A 6 -5.57 -0.38 2.52
C LEU A 6 -5.07 1.04 2.30
N TYR A 7 -5.57 1.95 3.12
CA TYR A 7 -5.13 3.35 3.14
C TYR A 7 -4.03 3.53 4.20
N ALA A 8 -2.94 4.18 3.87
CA ALA A 8 -1.86 4.39 4.82
C ALA A 8 -0.74 5.27 4.25
N PRO A 9 0.06 5.94 5.10
CA PRO A 9 1.28 6.60 4.67
C PRO A 9 2.35 5.62 4.16
N PRO A 10 3.46 6.14 3.62
CA PRO A 10 4.62 5.31 3.29
C PRO A 10 5.10 4.47 4.49
N ALA A 11 5.54 3.25 4.23
CA ALA A 11 6.13 2.32 5.21
C ALA A 11 5.26 1.93 6.41
N ALA A 12 3.94 2.16 6.38
CA ALA A 12 3.00 1.70 7.42
C ALA A 12 2.72 0.18 7.41
N GLY A 13 3.36 -0.61 6.55
CA GLY A 13 3.22 -2.06 6.54
C GLY A 13 2.13 -2.61 5.61
N LYS A 14 1.60 -1.81 4.66
CA LYS A 14 0.59 -2.27 3.68
C LYS A 14 0.95 -3.59 3.02
N GLY A 15 2.14 -3.69 2.43
CA GLY A 15 2.58 -4.91 1.74
C GLY A 15 2.60 -6.14 2.64
N THR A 16 3.07 -5.99 3.88
CA THR A 16 3.08 -7.06 4.87
C THR A 16 1.67 -7.54 5.21
N GLN A 17 0.70 -6.62 5.35
CA GLN A 17 -0.70 -7.00 5.59
C GLN A 17 -1.32 -7.66 4.36
N CYS A 18 -0.99 -7.19 3.15
CA CYS A 18 -1.41 -7.86 1.92
C CYS A 18 -0.92 -9.31 1.87
N GLU A 19 0.38 -9.58 2.14
CA GLU A 19 0.93 -10.94 2.15
C GLU A 19 0.15 -11.86 3.09
N ILE A 20 -0.14 -11.40 4.32
CA ILE A 20 -0.88 -12.18 5.32
C ILE A 20 -2.32 -12.45 4.87
N LEU A 21 -2.98 -11.45 4.29
CA LEU A 21 -4.37 -11.58 3.83
C LEU A 21 -4.49 -12.47 2.59
N ILE A 22 -3.50 -12.49 1.70
CA ILE A 22 -3.39 -13.43 0.60
C ILE A 22 -3.28 -14.86 1.16
N GLU A 23 -2.32 -15.08 2.05
CA GLU A 23 -2.01 -16.41 2.58
C GLU A 23 -3.18 -17.02 3.37
N LYS A 24 -3.80 -16.20 4.25
CA LYS A 24 -4.86 -16.69 5.16
C LYS A 24 -6.25 -16.74 4.54
N TYR A 25 -6.57 -15.80 3.65
CA TYR A 25 -7.95 -15.58 3.18
C TYR A 25 -8.10 -15.64 1.66
N GLY A 26 -7.00 -15.77 0.91
CA GLY A 26 -7.04 -15.89 -0.54
C GLY A 26 -7.45 -14.61 -1.28
N TYR A 27 -7.18 -13.44 -0.69
CA TYR A 27 -7.38 -12.17 -1.39
C TYR A 27 -6.46 -12.04 -2.58
N GLU A 28 -6.93 -11.35 -3.62
CA GLU A 28 -6.07 -10.83 -4.68
C GLU A 28 -5.69 -9.37 -4.38
N VAL A 29 -4.51 -8.93 -4.80
CA VAL A 29 -4.02 -7.58 -4.48
C VAL A 29 -3.82 -6.77 -5.75
N ILE A 30 -4.42 -5.57 -5.77
CA ILE A 30 -4.16 -4.54 -6.76
C ILE A 30 -3.31 -3.45 -6.09
N SER A 31 -1.99 -3.51 -6.29
CA SER A 31 -1.08 -2.47 -5.85
C SER A 31 -0.90 -1.43 -6.96
N ILE A 32 -1.59 -0.29 -6.85
CA ILE A 32 -1.51 0.77 -7.86
C ILE A 32 -0.08 1.27 -8.05
N GLY A 33 0.69 1.36 -6.98
CA GLY A 33 2.11 1.69 -7.10
C GLY A 33 2.89 0.72 -7.97
N GLN A 34 2.60 -0.59 -7.90
CA GLN A 34 3.23 -1.60 -8.75
C GLN A 34 2.70 -1.58 -10.18
N VAL A 35 1.39 -1.41 -10.36
CA VAL A 35 0.76 -1.26 -11.68
C VAL A 35 1.39 -0.11 -12.46
N LEU A 36 1.53 1.06 -11.81
CA LEU A 36 2.19 2.21 -12.43
C LEU A 36 3.68 1.95 -12.69
N ARG A 37 4.41 1.28 -11.79
CA ARG A 37 5.82 0.92 -12.06
C ARG A 37 5.95 0.01 -13.27
N ASN A 38 5.06 -0.94 -13.45
CA ASN A 38 5.06 -1.84 -14.61
C ASN A 38 4.71 -1.11 -15.93
N ALA A 39 3.98 0.02 -15.83
CA ALA A 39 3.61 0.87 -16.97
C ALA A 39 4.67 1.93 -17.32
N ARG A 40 5.81 1.96 -16.63
CA ARG A 40 6.93 2.88 -16.94
C ARG A 40 7.55 2.52 -18.29
N ASN A 41 7.22 3.28 -19.30
CA ASN A 41 7.78 3.12 -20.64
C ASN A 41 8.17 4.50 -21.21
N PRO A 42 9.47 4.80 -21.39
CA PRO A 42 9.93 6.09 -21.89
C PRO A 42 9.52 6.37 -23.35
N GLU A 43 9.10 5.33 -24.09
CA GLU A 43 8.64 5.49 -25.45
C GLU A 43 7.20 5.98 -25.58
N THR A 44 6.39 5.82 -24.52
CA THR A 44 5.00 6.29 -24.49
C THR A 44 4.85 7.58 -23.70
N GLU A 45 3.87 8.41 -24.06
CA GLU A 45 3.56 9.65 -23.33
C GLU A 45 3.15 9.36 -21.88
N ILE A 46 2.22 8.42 -21.68
CA ILE A 46 1.76 8.00 -20.35
C ILE A 46 2.92 7.46 -19.51
N GLY A 47 3.76 6.62 -20.12
CA GLY A 47 4.93 6.07 -19.42
C GLY A 47 5.93 7.15 -18.97
N ARG A 48 6.17 8.19 -19.78
CA ARG A 48 7.00 9.34 -19.38
C ARG A 48 6.39 10.12 -18.23
N ILE A 49 5.08 10.38 -18.25
CA ILE A 49 4.37 11.04 -17.15
C ILE A 49 4.49 10.24 -15.86
N ILE A 50 4.31 8.91 -15.92
CA ILE A 50 4.46 8.02 -14.75
C ILE A 50 5.89 8.07 -14.21
N ILE A 51 6.90 8.00 -15.08
CA ILE A 51 8.31 8.09 -14.71
C ILE A 51 8.57 9.41 -13.97
N GLU A 52 8.21 10.53 -14.60
CA GLU A 52 8.46 11.86 -14.05
C GLU A 52 7.79 12.07 -12.68
N THR A 53 6.53 11.66 -12.55
CA THR A 53 5.77 11.85 -11.30
C THR A 53 6.29 10.97 -10.18
N GLN A 54 6.58 9.68 -10.47
CA GLN A 54 7.11 8.76 -9.46
C GLN A 54 8.52 9.14 -9.00
N ASP A 55 9.40 9.57 -9.91
CA ASP A 55 10.77 9.96 -9.57
C ASP A 55 10.82 11.24 -8.72
N LYS A 56 9.83 12.13 -8.90
CA LYS A 56 9.64 13.31 -8.04
C LYS A 56 8.88 13.05 -6.75
N GLY A 57 8.31 11.85 -6.56
CA GLY A 57 7.47 11.49 -5.42
C GLY A 57 6.10 12.19 -5.39
N ILE A 58 5.69 12.84 -6.49
CA ILE A 58 4.38 13.50 -6.63
C ILE A 58 3.33 12.54 -7.17
N LEU A 59 2.05 12.92 -7.07
CA LEU A 59 0.96 12.08 -7.57
C LEU A 59 0.95 12.02 -9.10
N THR A 60 0.79 10.83 -9.64
CA THR A 60 0.45 10.63 -11.06
C THR A 60 -0.96 11.18 -11.30
N PRO A 61 -1.27 11.80 -12.46
CA PRO A 61 -2.59 12.32 -12.78
C PRO A 61 -3.72 11.32 -12.55
N ASP A 62 -4.84 11.79 -11.98
CA ASP A 62 -5.92 10.95 -11.48
C ASP A 62 -6.60 10.12 -12.58
N ASP A 63 -6.71 10.65 -13.78
CA ASP A 63 -7.26 9.95 -14.95
C ASP A 63 -6.41 8.74 -15.36
N ILE A 64 -5.08 8.87 -15.32
CA ILE A 64 -4.14 7.77 -15.59
C ILE A 64 -4.28 6.68 -14.52
N VAL A 65 -4.32 7.09 -13.25
CA VAL A 65 -4.44 6.15 -12.12
C VAL A 65 -5.77 5.43 -12.13
N ALA A 66 -6.86 6.18 -12.37
CA ALA A 66 -8.21 5.62 -12.44
C ALA A 66 -8.36 4.59 -13.56
N LYS A 67 -7.84 4.90 -14.76
CA LYS A 67 -7.84 3.97 -15.87
C LYS A 67 -7.05 2.69 -15.55
N ALA A 68 -5.86 2.84 -14.98
CA ALA A 68 -5.04 1.71 -14.57
C ALA A 68 -5.76 0.82 -13.53
N LEU A 69 -6.44 1.42 -12.54
CA LEU A 69 -7.24 0.68 -11.56
C LEU A 69 -8.41 -0.06 -12.21
N GLN A 70 -9.17 0.59 -13.10
CA GLN A 70 -10.29 -0.03 -13.79
C GLN A 70 -9.86 -1.24 -14.64
N GLU A 71 -8.74 -1.13 -15.36
CA GLU A 71 -8.17 -2.23 -16.16
C GLU A 71 -7.74 -3.40 -15.25
N GLU A 72 -7.16 -3.13 -14.08
CA GLU A 72 -6.80 -4.17 -13.13
C GLU A 72 -8.02 -4.85 -12.49
N LEU A 73 -9.06 -4.08 -12.10
CA LEU A 73 -10.30 -4.63 -11.53
C LEU A 73 -10.97 -5.65 -12.46
N GLN A 74 -10.91 -5.44 -13.77
CA GLN A 74 -11.48 -6.37 -14.75
C GLN A 74 -10.83 -7.77 -14.72
N LYS A 75 -9.57 -7.89 -14.28
CA LYS A 75 -8.85 -9.16 -14.19
C LYS A 75 -9.31 -10.02 -13.01
N TYR A 76 -9.95 -9.42 -12.00
CA TYR A 76 -10.29 -10.07 -10.73
C TYR A 76 -11.80 -10.16 -10.48
N GLN A 77 -12.59 -10.31 -11.54
CA GLN A 77 -14.05 -10.50 -11.41
C GLN A 77 -14.38 -11.70 -10.52
N ASN A 78 -15.34 -11.50 -9.60
CA ASN A 78 -15.78 -12.51 -8.63
C ASN A 78 -14.72 -12.93 -7.59
N LYS A 79 -13.65 -12.18 -7.42
CA LYS A 79 -12.68 -12.39 -6.34
C LYS A 79 -12.77 -11.27 -5.32
N SER A 80 -12.43 -11.59 -4.08
CA SER A 80 -12.24 -10.56 -3.05
C SER A 80 -10.86 -9.94 -3.22
N ILE A 81 -10.81 -8.62 -3.29
CA ILE A 81 -9.59 -7.89 -3.60
C ILE A 81 -9.17 -6.94 -2.49
N ILE A 82 -7.88 -6.67 -2.46
CA ILE A 82 -7.27 -5.60 -1.69
C ILE A 82 -6.77 -4.55 -2.68
N VAL A 83 -7.25 -3.31 -2.56
CA VAL A 83 -6.70 -2.16 -3.28
C VAL A 83 -5.68 -1.47 -2.38
N GLU A 84 -4.43 -1.38 -2.82
CA GLU A 84 -3.33 -0.77 -2.09
C GLU A 84 -2.72 0.38 -2.89
N GLY A 85 -2.47 1.53 -2.19
CA GLY A 85 -1.88 2.72 -2.79
C GLY A 85 -2.85 3.62 -3.55
N TYR A 86 -4.15 3.42 -3.37
CA TYR A 86 -5.27 4.23 -3.86
C TYR A 86 -6.43 4.13 -2.85
N PRO A 87 -7.19 5.22 -2.59
CA PRO A 87 -7.03 6.58 -3.12
C PRO A 87 -5.88 7.35 -2.45
N ARG A 88 -5.43 8.45 -3.06
CA ARG A 88 -4.41 9.35 -2.50
C ARG A 88 -4.92 10.78 -2.33
N ASN A 89 -6.07 11.11 -2.88
CA ASN A 89 -6.79 12.37 -2.67
C ASN A 89 -8.31 12.12 -2.60
N ILE A 90 -9.08 13.16 -2.27
CA ILE A 90 -10.52 13.03 -2.06
C ILE A 90 -11.29 12.73 -3.36
N ASP A 91 -10.81 13.20 -4.51
CA ASP A 91 -11.49 12.96 -5.78
C ASP A 91 -11.29 11.52 -6.24
N GLN A 92 -10.12 10.95 -5.99
CA GLN A 92 -9.87 9.52 -6.14
C GLN A 92 -10.76 8.68 -5.20
N ALA A 93 -10.99 9.12 -3.95
CA ALA A 93 -11.86 8.41 -3.01
C ALA A 93 -13.32 8.37 -3.51
N LYS A 94 -13.82 9.49 -4.01
CA LYS A 94 -15.17 9.55 -4.62
C LYS A 94 -15.28 8.71 -5.89
N LEU A 95 -14.23 8.71 -6.72
CA LEU A 95 -14.21 7.91 -7.93
C LEU A 95 -14.19 6.40 -7.61
N LEU A 96 -13.47 5.99 -6.56
CA LEU A 96 -13.44 4.60 -6.13
C LEU A 96 -14.82 4.06 -5.81
N ASP A 97 -15.70 4.86 -5.21
CA ASP A 97 -17.10 4.50 -4.94
C ASP A 97 -17.92 4.18 -6.20
N THR A 98 -17.50 4.66 -7.35
CA THR A 98 -18.21 4.40 -8.62
C THR A 98 -17.70 3.14 -9.34
N ILE A 99 -16.57 2.60 -8.90
CA ILE A 99 -15.88 1.49 -9.60
C ILE A 99 -15.63 0.27 -8.72
N LEU A 100 -15.79 0.39 -7.42
CA LEU A 100 -15.59 -0.72 -6.46
C LEU A 100 -16.75 -0.76 -5.47
N ASP A 101 -17.49 -1.85 -5.50
CA ASP A 101 -18.61 -2.11 -4.60
C ASP A 101 -18.17 -2.95 -3.39
N ASN A 102 -19.00 -2.95 -2.34
CA ASN A 102 -18.88 -3.81 -1.16
C ASN A 102 -17.46 -3.88 -0.58
N TYR A 103 -16.96 -2.75 -0.08
CA TYR A 103 -15.63 -2.65 0.50
C TYR A 103 -15.63 -1.96 1.86
N ILE A 104 -14.56 -2.21 2.62
CA ILE A 104 -14.18 -1.49 3.83
C ILE A 104 -12.84 -0.81 3.62
N VAL A 105 -12.59 0.25 4.38
CA VAL A 105 -11.31 0.96 4.39
C VAL A 105 -10.59 0.71 5.70
N ILE A 106 -9.39 0.16 5.63
CA ILE A 106 -8.51 -0.02 6.79
C ILE A 106 -7.37 0.99 6.65
N ASN A 107 -7.36 1.97 7.55
CA ASN A 107 -6.28 2.94 7.65
C ASN A 107 -5.23 2.42 8.63
N LEU A 108 -4.04 2.11 8.10
CA LEU A 108 -2.87 1.79 8.93
C LEU A 108 -2.19 3.09 9.33
N ASP A 109 -2.42 3.51 10.58
CA ASP A 109 -1.80 4.69 11.13
C ASP A 109 -0.40 4.40 11.65
N ILE A 110 0.53 5.35 11.51
CA ILE A 110 1.92 5.22 11.94
C ILE A 110 2.55 6.59 12.20
N ASN A 111 3.35 6.66 13.24
CA ASN A 111 4.17 7.83 13.51
C ASN A 111 5.21 8.07 12.40
N ARG A 112 5.40 9.36 12.00
CA ARG A 112 6.32 9.77 10.92
C ARG A 112 7.75 9.31 11.15
N GLU A 113 8.26 9.38 12.38
CA GLU A 113 9.63 8.97 12.69
C GLU A 113 9.85 7.46 12.48
N ILE A 114 8.88 6.64 12.92
CA ILE A 114 8.91 5.19 12.72
C ILE A 114 8.81 4.86 11.23
N ALA A 115 7.92 5.54 10.51
CA ALA A 115 7.76 5.36 9.07
C ALA A 115 9.03 5.73 8.30
N MET A 116 9.71 6.82 8.70
CA MET A 116 11.00 7.21 8.12
C MET A 116 12.07 6.13 8.34
N LYS A 117 12.24 5.67 9.58
CA LYS A 117 13.18 4.58 9.90
C LYS A 117 12.88 3.32 9.09
N ARG A 118 11.59 2.93 8.98
CA ARG A 118 11.17 1.80 8.15
C ARG A 118 11.48 2.00 6.67
N THR A 119 11.36 3.23 6.15
CA THR A 119 11.69 3.53 4.75
C THR A 119 13.19 3.45 4.51
N LEU A 120 13.99 4.15 5.32
CA LEU A 120 15.43 4.25 5.13
C LEU A 120 16.17 2.92 5.40
N GLY A 121 15.62 2.08 6.27
CA GLY A 121 16.18 0.76 6.56
C GLY A 121 15.66 -0.36 5.66
N ARG A 122 14.74 -0.09 4.75
CA ARG A 122 14.13 -1.09 3.90
C ARG A 122 15.09 -1.63 2.85
N ILE A 123 15.18 -2.95 2.78
CA ILE A 123 15.84 -3.68 1.70
C ILE A 123 14.90 -4.76 1.16
N ASN A 124 14.97 -5.00 -0.13
CA ASN A 124 14.12 -5.96 -0.83
C ASN A 124 14.95 -7.04 -1.50
N CYS A 125 14.44 -8.25 -1.53
CA CYS A 125 15.01 -9.27 -2.37
C CYS A 125 14.76 -8.94 -3.85
N SER A 126 15.83 -8.91 -4.66
CA SER A 126 15.74 -8.67 -6.10
C SER A 126 15.02 -9.81 -6.87
N LYS A 127 14.92 -11.01 -6.25
CA LYS A 127 14.35 -12.21 -6.87
C LYS A 127 12.89 -12.49 -6.49
N CYS A 128 12.54 -12.40 -5.18
CA CYS A 128 11.19 -12.73 -4.68
C CYS A 128 10.44 -11.53 -4.08
N ASN A 129 11.03 -10.34 -4.07
CA ASN A 129 10.49 -9.10 -3.51
C ASN A 129 10.23 -9.14 -1.99
N LYS A 130 10.68 -10.18 -1.25
CA LYS A 130 10.59 -10.21 0.21
C LYS A 130 11.22 -8.98 0.80
N ILE A 131 10.51 -8.36 1.76
CA ILE A 131 10.92 -7.11 2.41
C ILE A 131 11.61 -7.43 3.74
N TYR A 132 12.76 -6.80 3.94
CA TYR A 132 13.55 -6.81 5.18
C TYR A 132 13.79 -5.37 5.64
N ASN A 133 14.31 -5.21 6.86
CA ASN A 133 14.65 -3.90 7.38
C ASN A 133 15.89 -3.96 8.30
N ILE A 134 16.93 -3.23 7.95
CA ILE A 134 18.21 -3.24 8.69
C ILE A 134 18.16 -2.53 10.05
N TYR A 135 17.15 -1.67 10.29
CA TYR A 135 16.99 -0.93 11.55
C TYR A 135 16.09 -1.63 12.57
N PHE A 136 15.43 -2.72 12.17
CA PHE A 136 14.57 -3.50 13.04
C PHE A 136 15.08 -4.96 13.06
N PRO A 137 15.76 -5.39 14.15
CA PRO A 137 16.42 -6.70 14.22
C PRO A 137 15.49 -7.87 13.87
N GLU A 138 14.22 -7.78 14.28
CA GLU A 138 13.19 -8.79 14.00
C GLU A 138 12.77 -8.86 12.52
N MET A 139 13.14 -7.85 11.75
CA MET A 139 12.86 -7.74 10.31
C MET A 139 14.11 -7.88 9.44
N ASN A 140 15.27 -8.11 10.05
CA ASN A 140 16.51 -8.27 9.30
C ASN A 140 16.66 -9.70 8.77
N SER A 141 17.46 -9.87 7.71
CA SER A 141 17.84 -11.20 7.22
C SER A 141 18.83 -11.86 8.17
N LYS A 142 18.83 -13.20 8.20
CA LYS A 142 19.76 -14.00 9.03
C LYS A 142 21.20 -13.83 8.58
N GLU A 143 21.38 -13.71 7.26
CA GLU A 143 22.68 -13.45 6.62
C GLU A 143 22.61 -12.11 5.90
N GLU A 144 23.59 -11.25 6.13
CA GLU A 144 23.63 -9.90 5.56
C GLU A 144 23.67 -9.97 4.02
N GLY A 145 22.75 -9.22 3.39
CA GLY A 145 22.63 -9.14 1.93
C GLY A 145 21.98 -10.33 1.24
N ILE A 146 21.53 -11.36 2.00
CA ILE A 146 20.94 -12.58 1.45
C ILE A 146 19.50 -12.76 1.94
N CYS A 147 18.62 -13.09 1.02
CA CYS A 147 17.21 -13.36 1.30
C CYS A 147 17.04 -14.74 1.97
N ASP A 148 16.41 -14.79 3.13
CA ASP A 148 16.13 -16.03 3.86
C ASP A 148 15.19 -16.99 3.13
N GLU A 149 14.34 -16.47 2.23
CA GLU A 149 13.31 -17.27 1.54
C GLU A 149 13.86 -17.93 0.25
N CYS A 150 14.71 -17.22 -0.50
CA CYS A 150 15.12 -17.72 -1.82
C CYS A 150 16.61 -17.58 -2.16
N GLY A 151 17.42 -17.10 -1.21
CA GLY A 151 18.86 -16.89 -1.41
C GLY A 151 19.22 -15.78 -2.41
N GLY A 152 18.26 -14.95 -2.80
CA GLY A 152 18.51 -13.82 -3.71
C GLY A 152 19.18 -12.64 -2.99
N ALA A 153 19.84 -11.76 -3.76
CA ALA A 153 20.46 -10.55 -3.22
C ALA A 153 19.42 -9.57 -2.65
N LEU A 154 19.76 -8.91 -1.54
CA LEU A 154 18.97 -7.86 -0.93
C LEU A 154 19.49 -6.49 -1.35
N GLU A 155 18.60 -5.64 -1.85
CA GLU A 155 18.92 -4.33 -2.40
C GLU A 155 18.00 -3.25 -1.84
N SER A 156 18.53 -2.05 -1.62
CA SER A 156 17.73 -0.87 -1.30
C SER A 156 16.99 -0.37 -2.54
N ARG A 157 15.78 0.15 -2.35
CA ARG A 157 15.06 0.83 -3.44
C ARG A 157 15.69 2.18 -3.71
N THR A 158 15.77 2.58 -4.97
CA THR A 158 16.32 3.88 -5.37
C THR A 158 15.50 5.07 -4.86
N ASP A 159 14.20 4.86 -4.60
CA ASP A 159 13.26 5.86 -4.08
C ASP A 159 13.15 5.86 -2.55
N ASP A 160 13.90 5.01 -1.83
CA ASP A 160 13.93 4.98 -0.37
C ASP A 160 15.06 5.90 0.17
N ASN A 161 14.86 7.19 0.00
CA ASN A 161 15.70 8.24 0.56
C ASN A 161 14.86 9.26 1.32
N GLU A 162 15.51 10.07 2.16
CA GLU A 162 14.84 11.02 3.04
C GLU A 162 13.99 12.05 2.30
N ASN A 163 14.50 12.61 1.19
CA ASN A 163 13.76 13.59 0.39
C ASN A 163 12.48 12.98 -0.20
N SER A 164 12.60 11.83 -0.84
CA SER A 164 11.45 11.13 -1.42
C SER A 164 10.44 10.68 -0.34
N PHE A 165 10.93 10.26 0.83
CA PHE A 165 10.06 9.95 1.98
C PHE A 165 9.29 11.18 2.41
N ASN A 166 9.96 12.31 2.66
CA ASN A 166 9.31 13.53 3.13
C ASN A 166 8.26 14.02 2.15
N VAL A 167 8.55 14.08 0.86
CA VAL A 167 7.56 14.48 -0.17
C VAL A 167 6.34 13.57 -0.13
N ARG A 168 6.52 12.25 -0.09
CA ARG A 168 5.41 11.28 -0.06
C ARG A 168 4.61 11.35 1.23
N PHE A 169 5.27 11.57 2.36
CA PHE A 169 4.60 11.67 3.66
C PHE A 169 3.81 12.98 3.78
N ASP A 170 4.37 14.10 3.31
CA ASP A 170 3.69 15.40 3.26
C ASP A 170 2.44 15.35 2.38
N VAL A 171 2.53 14.69 1.20
CA VAL A 171 1.36 14.45 0.33
C VAL A 171 0.29 13.66 1.07
N TYR A 172 0.67 12.63 1.85
CA TYR A 172 -0.29 11.88 2.66
C TYR A 172 -0.91 12.78 3.72
N GLU A 173 -0.14 13.49 4.53
CA GLU A 173 -0.64 14.35 5.61
C GLU A 173 -1.59 15.44 5.10
N GLN A 174 -1.33 16.01 3.92
CA GLN A 174 -2.20 17.01 3.30
C GLN A 174 -3.57 16.45 2.86
N ASN A 175 -3.61 15.21 2.41
CA ASN A 175 -4.82 14.60 1.86
C ASN A 175 -5.58 13.72 2.86
N ALA A 176 -4.90 13.14 3.84
CA ALA A 176 -5.45 12.17 4.78
C ALA A 176 -6.68 12.70 5.55
N PRO A 177 -6.72 13.92 6.08
CA PRO A 177 -7.87 14.40 6.86
C PRO A 177 -9.18 14.35 6.05
N ALA A 178 -9.16 14.75 4.79
CA ALA A 178 -10.34 14.76 3.93
C ALA A 178 -10.81 13.33 3.58
N ILE A 179 -9.86 12.42 3.29
CA ILE A 179 -10.15 11.02 2.94
C ILE A 179 -10.66 10.26 4.17
N ILE A 180 -10.01 10.41 5.33
CA ILE A 180 -10.40 9.77 6.58
C ILE A 180 -11.83 10.21 6.96
N LYS A 181 -12.08 11.53 6.95
CA LYS A 181 -13.42 12.04 7.24
C LYS A 181 -14.47 11.48 6.27
N TYR A 182 -14.17 11.43 4.99
CA TYR A 182 -15.08 10.90 3.97
C TYR A 182 -15.51 9.46 4.26
N TYR A 183 -14.57 8.57 4.55
CA TYR A 183 -14.87 7.18 4.85
C TYR A 183 -15.42 6.96 6.26
N GLN A 184 -15.09 7.84 7.21
CA GLN A 184 -15.70 7.86 8.53
C GLN A 184 -17.18 8.24 8.47
N ASP A 185 -17.53 9.26 7.69
CA ASP A 185 -18.93 9.69 7.49
C ASP A 185 -19.76 8.59 6.78
N LYS A 186 -19.12 7.73 6.00
CA LYS A 186 -19.73 6.53 5.37
C LYS A 186 -19.85 5.32 6.31
N GLY A 187 -19.22 5.34 7.46
CA GLY A 187 -19.24 4.23 8.41
C GLY A 187 -18.46 2.98 7.98
N ILE A 188 -17.53 3.12 7.03
CA ILE A 188 -16.73 1.99 6.49
C ILE A 188 -15.24 2.09 6.81
N LEU A 189 -14.82 3.05 7.64
CA LEU A 189 -13.44 3.27 8.04
C LEU A 189 -13.10 2.54 9.33
N PHE A 190 -11.98 1.83 9.33
CA PHE A 190 -11.34 1.25 10.51
C PHE A 190 -9.91 1.76 10.62
N ILE A 191 -9.49 2.20 11.80
CA ILE A 191 -8.14 2.72 12.04
C ILE A 191 -7.37 1.71 12.90
N VAL A 192 -6.17 1.35 12.44
CA VAL A 192 -5.28 0.40 13.11
C VAL A 192 -3.92 1.06 13.32
N ASP A 193 -3.44 1.10 14.56
CA ASP A 193 -2.07 1.53 14.85
C ASP A 193 -1.08 0.47 14.37
N SER A 194 -0.32 0.81 13.35
CA SER A 194 0.70 -0.06 12.75
C SER A 194 2.12 0.20 13.28
N SER A 195 2.27 1.10 14.26
CA SER A 195 3.57 1.43 14.86
C SER A 195 4.06 0.37 15.83
N ILE A 196 3.17 -0.40 16.45
CA ILE A 196 3.43 -1.32 17.57
C ILE A 196 4.22 -2.54 17.12
N SER A 197 3.61 -3.44 16.34
CA SER A 197 4.27 -4.60 15.75
C SER A 197 3.49 -5.16 14.56
N LYS A 198 4.14 -6.01 13.76
CA LYS A 198 3.51 -6.74 12.66
C LYS A 198 2.33 -7.60 13.16
N GLU A 199 2.54 -8.34 14.24
CA GLU A 199 1.54 -9.24 14.84
C GLU A 199 0.35 -8.48 15.39
N TYR A 200 0.61 -7.38 16.13
CA TYR A 200 -0.47 -6.53 16.64
C TYR A 200 -1.35 -6.01 15.50
N THR A 201 -0.71 -5.44 14.47
CA THR A 201 -1.42 -4.91 13.28
C THR A 201 -2.26 -5.99 12.61
N SER A 202 -1.68 -7.19 12.38
CA SER A 202 -2.39 -8.33 11.80
C SER A 202 -3.61 -8.74 12.61
N ASN A 203 -3.45 -8.90 13.94
CA ASN A 203 -4.53 -9.30 14.82
C ASN A 203 -5.69 -8.28 14.79
N GLN A 204 -5.38 -6.97 14.73
CA GLN A 204 -6.42 -5.94 14.61
C GLN A 204 -7.12 -5.99 13.25
N VAL A 205 -6.39 -6.19 12.16
CA VAL A 205 -6.97 -6.35 10.81
C VAL A 205 -7.86 -7.60 10.76
N GLU A 206 -7.42 -8.72 11.29
CA GLU A 206 -8.20 -9.96 11.34
C GLU A 206 -9.47 -9.81 12.19
N LYS A 207 -9.39 -9.10 13.31
CA LYS A 207 -10.56 -8.79 14.14
C LYS A 207 -11.60 -7.96 13.37
N ILE A 208 -11.17 -6.92 12.64
CA ILE A 208 -12.06 -6.10 11.80
C ILE A 208 -12.77 -6.98 10.76
N LEU A 209 -12.04 -7.89 10.11
CA LEU A 209 -12.62 -8.78 9.11
C LEU A 209 -13.64 -9.75 9.71
N SER A 210 -13.38 -10.29 10.91
CA SER A 210 -14.31 -11.20 11.58
C SER A 210 -15.56 -10.49 12.08
N GLU A 211 -15.44 -9.27 12.60
CA GLU A 211 -16.57 -8.45 13.09
C GLU A 211 -17.36 -7.79 11.95
N GLY A 212 -16.68 -7.37 10.88
CA GLY A 212 -17.29 -6.75 9.69
C GLY A 212 -18.05 -7.71 8.77
N ILE A 213 -17.84 -9.03 8.92
CA ILE A 213 -18.58 -10.08 8.19
C ILE A 213 -19.92 -10.42 8.86
N VAL A 214 -20.06 -10.09 10.16
CA VAL A 214 -21.23 -10.49 10.97
C VAL A 214 -22.42 -9.52 10.85
N ASN A 215 -22.25 -8.35 10.22
CA ASN A 215 -23.27 -7.30 10.15
C ASN A 215 -23.91 -7.12 8.75
N ASP A 216 -23.96 -8.19 7.93
CA ASP A 216 -24.76 -8.23 6.68
C ASP A 216 -25.86 -9.29 6.76
#